data_7b589ac07435435cff98fa4f802de1b9
#
_entry.id   7b589ac07435435cff98fa4f802de1b9
#
_cell.length_a   1.000
_cell.length_b   1.000
_cell.length_c   1.000
_cell.angle_alpha   90.00
_cell.angle_beta   90.00
_cell.angle_gamma   90.00
#
_symmetry.space_group_name_H-M   'P 1'
#
loop_
_entity.id
_entity.type
_entity.pdbx_description
1 polymer ?
#
loop_
_entity_poly.entity_id
_entity_poly.type
_entity_poly.pdbx_seq_one_letter_code
_entity_poly.pdbx_strand_id
1 'polypeptide(L)'
;MPKMSKLILQVAISGADTVPSQSPYIPLTAEQQVEECYKVWKAGAAAVHLHLREGKLGKPSGDVKLWGELLTKVKKRCPGLIIGMTSGGAYGLTPAQRLSVIKEYKPEIASFTPESVSNTLHHVSPRIKEWKYDWEKPYLLSTFNSAFVNTFEEIILFANTMREVGTKPEVELFSTSALYNARWLYREGILEKPINIQFVLGALGGTGAYHSEVLHLQTEALRIFGEGNFNWSVIGVGYPRQYTLGAMAIGMFGHVRIGMEDNLYVRPGVLAKSNLDMVEDIKTIATICGRELATPDEAREILGLKGGDKVNF
;
A
#
# COMPACT_ATOMS: atom_id res chain seq x y z
N MET A 1 -16.96 9.67 -27.03
CA MET A 1 -15.71 9.78 -26.28
C MET A 1 -15.19 8.37 -26.09
N PRO A 2 -13.89 8.09 -26.19
CA PRO A 2 -13.37 6.78 -25.81
C PRO A 2 -13.72 6.52 -24.34
N LYS A 3 -14.08 5.27 -24.02
CA LYS A 3 -14.44 4.87 -22.66
C LYS A 3 -13.20 5.08 -21.77
N MET A 4 -13.28 6.01 -20.83
CA MET A 4 -12.16 6.27 -19.90
C MET A 4 -11.89 5.02 -19.08
N SER A 5 -10.60 4.73 -18.83
CA SER A 5 -10.21 3.62 -17.96
C SER A 5 -10.75 3.83 -16.53
N LYS A 6 -11.31 2.79 -15.93
CA LYS A 6 -11.84 2.86 -14.57
C LYS A 6 -10.72 3.08 -13.55
N LEU A 7 -11.07 3.71 -12.45
CA LEU A 7 -10.15 4.00 -11.35
C LEU A 7 -10.09 2.84 -10.36
N ILE A 8 -8.94 2.20 -10.21
CA ILE A 8 -8.72 1.30 -9.08
C ILE A 8 -8.46 2.17 -7.86
N LEU A 9 -9.33 2.03 -6.85
CA LEU A 9 -9.14 2.62 -5.53
C LEU A 9 -8.69 1.52 -4.56
N GLN A 10 -7.47 1.64 -4.05
CA GLN A 10 -6.90 0.79 -3.00
C GLN A 10 -6.92 1.53 -1.68
N VAL A 11 -7.19 0.82 -0.58
CA VAL A 11 -7.20 1.40 0.77
C VAL A 11 -6.21 0.68 1.68
N ALA A 12 -5.22 1.41 2.17
CA ALA A 12 -4.24 0.94 3.15
C ALA A 12 -4.77 1.17 4.57
N ILE A 13 -5.23 0.08 5.19
CA ILE A 13 -6.14 0.12 6.34
C ILE A 13 -5.49 0.72 7.59
N SER A 14 -4.30 0.26 7.99
CA SER A 14 -3.70 0.68 9.27
C SER A 14 -2.17 0.84 9.24
N GLY A 15 -1.48 0.18 8.31
CA GLY A 15 -0.02 0.22 8.17
C GLY A 15 0.78 -0.27 9.37
N ALA A 16 2.10 -0.10 9.29
CA ALA A 16 3.03 -0.29 10.40
C ALA A 16 3.64 1.05 10.89
N ASP A 17 3.57 2.09 10.09
CA ASP A 17 4.23 3.37 10.32
C ASP A 17 3.44 4.31 11.25
N THR A 18 2.15 4.05 11.44
CA THR A 18 1.32 4.77 12.39
C THR A 18 1.30 4.08 13.76
N VAL A 19 1.24 4.88 14.83
CA VAL A 19 1.14 4.38 16.21
C VAL A 19 -0.18 4.81 16.86
N PRO A 20 -0.72 4.02 17.82
CA PRO A 20 -2.03 4.28 18.45
C PRO A 20 -2.23 5.67 19.05
N SER A 21 -1.15 6.32 19.50
CA SER A 21 -1.21 7.68 20.06
C SER A 21 -1.41 8.80 19.04
N GLN A 22 -1.26 8.50 17.73
CA GLN A 22 -1.47 9.50 16.67
C GLN A 22 -2.97 9.73 16.37
N SER A 23 -3.80 8.70 16.52
CA SER A 23 -5.25 8.81 16.33
C SER A 23 -5.99 7.69 17.08
N PRO A 24 -7.11 8.01 17.77
CA PRO A 24 -7.94 7.00 18.40
C PRO A 24 -8.73 6.13 17.41
N TYR A 25 -8.71 6.49 16.13
CA TYR A 25 -9.50 5.86 15.08
C TYR A 25 -8.71 4.83 14.23
N ILE A 26 -7.40 4.67 14.46
CA ILE A 26 -6.60 3.65 13.76
C ILE A 26 -7.14 2.26 14.14
N PRO A 27 -7.49 1.40 13.16
CA PRO A 27 -7.99 0.06 13.45
C PRO A 27 -6.84 -0.84 13.89
N LEU A 28 -6.80 -1.17 15.17
CA LEU A 28 -5.69 -1.89 15.81
C LEU A 28 -5.93 -3.40 15.90
N THR A 29 -7.20 -3.82 16.13
CA THR A 29 -7.55 -5.24 16.26
C THR A 29 -7.96 -5.84 14.93
N ALA A 30 -7.89 -7.16 14.80
CA ALA A 30 -8.36 -7.86 13.61
C ALA A 30 -9.84 -7.54 13.30
N GLU A 31 -10.69 -7.46 14.33
CA GLU A 31 -12.12 -7.14 14.18
C GLU A 31 -12.31 -5.72 13.63
N GLN A 32 -11.54 -4.76 14.14
CA GLN A 32 -11.57 -3.37 13.64
C GLN A 32 -11.09 -3.30 12.18
N GLN A 33 -10.00 -3.99 11.84
CA GLN A 33 -9.50 -4.03 10.45
C GLN A 33 -10.51 -4.69 9.51
N VAL A 34 -11.15 -5.79 9.91
CA VAL A 34 -12.19 -6.47 9.11
C VAL A 34 -13.37 -5.54 8.85
N GLU A 35 -13.82 -4.79 9.86
CA GLU A 35 -14.94 -3.86 9.70
C GLU A 35 -14.57 -2.66 8.81
N GLU A 36 -13.35 -2.14 8.92
CA GLU A 36 -12.86 -1.10 8.01
C GLU A 36 -12.77 -1.63 6.56
N CYS A 37 -12.25 -2.84 6.34
CA CYS A 37 -12.26 -3.48 5.01
C CYS A 37 -13.67 -3.57 4.44
N TYR A 38 -14.65 -3.95 5.26
CA TYR A 38 -16.05 -4.05 4.83
C TYR A 38 -16.63 -2.68 4.43
N LYS A 39 -16.41 -1.65 5.25
CA LYS A 39 -16.90 -0.29 4.96
C LYS A 39 -16.33 0.24 3.64
N VAL A 40 -15.01 0.15 3.44
CA VAL A 40 -14.37 0.67 2.23
C VAL A 40 -14.74 -0.14 0.99
N TRP A 41 -14.87 -1.46 1.10
CA TRP A 41 -15.35 -2.31 0.02
C TRP A 41 -16.77 -1.95 -0.41
N LYS A 42 -17.69 -1.77 0.55
CA LYS A 42 -19.08 -1.36 0.26
C LYS A 42 -19.16 0.05 -0.35
N ALA A 43 -18.20 0.91 -0.07
CA ALA A 43 -18.11 2.25 -0.65
C ALA A 43 -17.49 2.25 -2.06
N GLY A 44 -16.92 1.12 -2.53
CA GLY A 44 -16.40 0.96 -3.89
C GLY A 44 -14.89 0.78 -4.00
N ALA A 45 -14.16 0.58 -2.89
CA ALA A 45 -12.76 0.19 -2.97
C ALA A 45 -12.62 -1.20 -3.63
N ALA A 46 -11.73 -1.32 -4.62
CA ALA A 46 -11.47 -2.57 -5.31
C ALA A 46 -10.48 -3.47 -4.56
N ALA A 47 -9.56 -2.85 -3.82
CA ALA A 47 -8.51 -3.53 -3.10
C ALA A 47 -8.25 -2.88 -1.73
N VAL A 48 -7.74 -3.69 -0.79
CA VAL A 48 -7.15 -3.20 0.46
C VAL A 48 -5.69 -3.63 0.54
N HIS A 49 -4.89 -2.84 1.27
CA HIS A 49 -3.54 -3.19 1.68
C HIS A 49 -3.53 -3.38 3.19
N LEU A 50 -3.01 -4.52 3.65
CA LEU A 50 -3.07 -4.91 5.04
C LEU A 50 -1.69 -5.05 5.68
N HIS A 51 -1.61 -4.57 6.91
CA HIS A 51 -0.58 -4.89 7.88
C HIS A 51 -1.19 -5.59 9.08
N LEU A 52 -0.54 -6.64 9.57
CA LEU A 52 -0.95 -7.29 10.80
C LEU A 52 -0.55 -6.45 12.01
N ARG A 53 -1.46 -6.34 12.97
CA ARG A 53 -1.21 -5.76 14.29
C ARG A 53 -1.58 -6.74 15.39
N GLU A 54 -0.78 -6.80 16.45
CA GLU A 54 -1.09 -7.59 17.64
C GLU A 54 -2.32 -7.03 18.36
N GLY A 55 -3.27 -7.91 18.69
CA GLY A 55 -4.57 -7.63 19.26
C GLY A 55 -4.69 -6.41 20.18
N LYS A 56 -4.24 -6.49 21.45
CA LYS A 56 -4.54 -5.44 22.44
C LYS A 56 -3.65 -4.20 22.37
N LEU A 57 -2.39 -4.37 21.98
CA LEU A 57 -1.40 -3.29 21.95
C LEU A 57 -1.34 -2.58 20.60
N GLY A 58 -1.88 -3.19 19.55
CA GLY A 58 -1.85 -2.65 18.20
C GLY A 58 -0.44 -2.54 17.62
N LYS A 59 0.54 -3.28 18.14
CA LYS A 59 1.90 -3.29 17.64
C LYS A 59 1.98 -4.04 16.30
N PRO A 60 2.70 -3.53 15.29
CA PRO A 60 2.93 -4.25 14.05
C PRO A 60 3.57 -5.62 14.30
N SER A 61 3.13 -6.65 13.56
CA SER A 61 3.54 -8.04 13.78
C SER A 61 3.73 -8.79 12.46
N GLY A 62 4.62 -9.79 12.47
CA GLY A 62 4.81 -10.73 11.36
C GLY A 62 4.32 -12.14 11.69
N ASP A 63 3.50 -12.33 12.74
CA ASP A 63 3.02 -13.65 13.15
C ASP A 63 2.14 -14.30 12.08
N VAL A 64 2.60 -15.44 11.55
CA VAL A 64 1.96 -16.14 10.42
C VAL A 64 0.54 -16.60 10.80
N LYS A 65 0.34 -17.11 12.01
CA LYS A 65 -0.96 -17.61 12.45
C LYS A 65 -1.99 -16.48 12.58
N LEU A 66 -1.59 -15.37 13.19
CA LEU A 66 -2.47 -14.20 13.33
C LEU A 66 -2.80 -13.59 11.96
N TRP A 67 -1.87 -13.64 10.99
CA TRP A 67 -2.15 -13.29 9.60
C TRP A 67 -3.28 -14.15 9.02
N GLY A 68 -3.22 -15.47 9.18
CA GLY A 68 -4.26 -16.38 8.69
C GLY A 68 -5.64 -16.08 9.28
N GLU A 69 -5.68 -15.77 10.57
CA GLU A 69 -6.93 -15.39 11.26
C GLU A 69 -7.52 -14.10 10.67
N LEU A 70 -6.69 -13.07 10.44
CA LEU A 70 -7.11 -11.81 9.85
C LEU A 70 -7.62 -12.02 8.42
N LEU A 71 -6.82 -12.66 7.56
CA LEU A 71 -7.12 -12.87 6.14
C LEU A 71 -8.42 -13.66 5.95
N THR A 72 -8.59 -14.76 6.71
CA THR A 72 -9.82 -15.58 6.68
C THR A 72 -11.06 -14.77 7.07
N LYS A 73 -10.94 -13.94 8.13
CA LYS A 73 -12.04 -13.07 8.57
C LYS A 73 -12.38 -12.00 7.51
N VAL A 74 -11.37 -11.36 6.90
CA VAL A 74 -11.59 -10.36 5.85
C VAL A 74 -12.23 -11.01 4.63
N LYS A 75 -11.71 -12.12 4.15
CA LYS A 75 -12.27 -12.84 2.98
C LYS A 75 -13.71 -13.25 3.20
N LYS A 76 -14.04 -13.80 4.38
CA LYS A 76 -15.40 -14.17 4.75
C LYS A 76 -16.35 -12.96 4.78
N ARG A 77 -15.90 -11.82 5.31
CA ARG A 77 -16.71 -10.60 5.47
C ARG A 77 -16.86 -9.82 4.16
N CYS A 78 -15.85 -9.89 3.29
CA CYS A 78 -15.74 -9.11 2.04
C CYS A 78 -15.47 -10.05 0.86
N PRO A 79 -16.42 -10.94 0.50
CA PRO A 79 -16.21 -11.85 -0.62
C PRO A 79 -16.07 -11.07 -1.93
N GLY A 80 -14.96 -11.30 -2.63
CA GLY A 80 -14.63 -10.61 -3.87
C GLY A 80 -13.61 -9.47 -3.72
N LEU A 81 -13.43 -8.85 -2.54
CA LEU A 81 -12.42 -7.81 -2.32
C LEU A 81 -11.01 -8.36 -2.59
N ILE A 82 -10.17 -7.59 -3.29
CA ILE A 82 -8.75 -7.91 -3.46
C ILE A 82 -8.03 -7.59 -2.13
N ILE A 83 -7.36 -8.59 -1.58
CA ILE A 83 -6.63 -8.46 -0.33
C ILE A 83 -5.13 -8.44 -0.66
N GLY A 84 -4.54 -7.25 -0.65
CA GLY A 84 -3.11 -7.03 -0.75
C GLY A 84 -2.43 -7.17 0.61
N MET A 85 -1.27 -7.80 0.63
CA MET A 85 -0.48 -7.99 1.84
C MET A 85 0.83 -7.20 1.77
N THR A 86 1.23 -6.61 2.90
CA THR A 86 2.58 -6.07 2.99
C THR A 86 3.63 -7.19 2.93
N SER A 87 4.71 -6.96 2.18
CA SER A 87 5.95 -7.72 2.32
C SER A 87 6.98 -7.00 3.19
N GLY A 88 6.70 -5.77 3.60
CA GLY A 88 7.53 -4.99 4.53
C GLY A 88 7.40 -5.51 5.96
N GLY A 89 6.17 -5.81 6.37
CA GLY A 89 5.86 -6.34 7.70
C GLY A 89 6.02 -5.28 8.79
N ALA A 90 6.89 -5.54 9.73
CA ALA A 90 7.25 -4.64 10.84
C ALA A 90 8.77 -4.45 10.89
N TYR A 91 9.22 -3.34 11.49
CA TYR A 91 10.65 -3.11 11.67
C TYR A 91 11.33 -4.25 12.44
N GLY A 92 12.48 -4.69 11.95
CA GLY A 92 13.30 -5.76 12.55
C GLY A 92 12.98 -7.17 12.08
N LEU A 93 12.02 -7.36 11.17
CA LEU A 93 11.77 -8.66 10.55
C LEU A 93 12.85 -8.98 9.51
N THR A 94 13.33 -10.23 9.53
CA THR A 94 14.25 -10.74 8.52
C THR A 94 13.52 -10.98 7.18
N PRO A 95 14.22 -11.01 6.03
CA PRO A 95 13.63 -11.35 4.74
C PRO A 95 12.85 -12.67 4.74
N ALA A 96 13.36 -13.69 5.42
CA ALA A 96 12.68 -14.97 5.56
C ALA A 96 11.34 -14.87 6.32
N GLN A 97 11.30 -14.07 7.39
CA GLN A 97 10.06 -13.80 8.13
C GLN A 97 9.05 -12.99 7.30
N ARG A 98 9.53 -12.00 6.55
CA ARG A 98 8.71 -11.19 5.65
C ARG A 98 8.08 -12.05 4.54
N LEU A 99 8.83 -12.98 3.97
CA LEU A 99 8.37 -13.89 2.92
C LEU A 99 7.52 -15.06 3.42
N SER A 100 7.62 -15.44 4.69
CA SER A 100 6.90 -16.60 5.24
C SER A 100 5.39 -16.46 5.06
N VAL A 101 4.83 -15.28 5.30
CA VAL A 101 3.39 -15.00 5.15
C VAL A 101 2.94 -15.04 3.69
N ILE A 102 3.80 -14.57 2.75
CA ILE A 102 3.51 -14.61 1.31
C ILE A 102 3.50 -16.04 0.79
N LYS A 103 4.47 -16.86 1.23
CA LYS A 103 4.56 -18.28 0.86
C LYS A 103 3.38 -19.09 1.38
N GLU A 104 2.97 -18.83 2.63
CA GLU A 104 1.87 -19.54 3.28
C GLU A 104 0.52 -19.19 2.66
N TYR A 105 0.21 -17.90 2.56
CA TYR A 105 -1.13 -17.44 2.18
C TYR A 105 -1.31 -17.14 0.70
N LYS A 106 -0.25 -17.03 -0.07
CA LYS A 106 -0.26 -16.84 -1.52
C LYS A 106 -1.30 -15.78 -1.94
N PRO A 107 -1.19 -14.53 -1.48
CA PRO A 107 -2.17 -13.50 -1.83
C PRO A 107 -2.19 -13.24 -3.34
N GLU A 108 -3.24 -12.57 -3.84
CA GLU A 108 -3.31 -12.15 -5.24
C GLU A 108 -2.22 -11.12 -5.58
N ILE A 109 -1.96 -10.19 -4.63
CA ILE A 109 -1.01 -9.09 -4.76
C ILE A 109 -0.30 -8.85 -3.42
N ALA A 110 0.96 -8.47 -3.47
CA ALA A 110 1.72 -8.06 -2.29
C ALA A 110 2.68 -6.93 -2.64
N SER A 111 2.96 -6.03 -1.67
CA SER A 111 3.93 -4.96 -1.89
C SER A 111 5.33 -5.50 -2.16
N PHE A 112 6.08 -4.80 -3.01
CA PHE A 112 7.42 -5.17 -3.43
C PHE A 112 8.24 -3.89 -3.64
N THR A 113 9.26 -3.69 -2.82
CA THR A 113 10.12 -2.50 -2.88
C THR A 113 11.48 -2.87 -3.46
N PRO A 114 11.78 -2.54 -4.75
CA PRO A 114 13.04 -2.92 -5.40
C PRO A 114 14.20 -1.97 -5.08
N GLU A 115 14.27 -1.50 -3.85
CA GLU A 115 15.32 -0.60 -3.35
C GLU A 115 15.42 -0.67 -1.82
N SER A 116 16.54 -0.20 -1.27
CA SER A 116 16.66 0.10 0.16
C SER A 116 16.27 1.56 0.39
N VAL A 117 15.54 1.84 1.47
CA VAL A 117 15.02 3.18 1.78
C VAL A 117 15.33 3.54 3.23
N SER A 118 15.89 4.72 3.45
CA SER A 118 16.08 5.29 4.79
C SER A 118 14.78 5.92 5.30
N ASN A 119 13.65 5.16 5.21
CA ASN A 119 12.37 5.63 5.73
C ASN A 119 12.43 5.80 7.24
N THR A 120 12.12 7.00 7.75
CA THR A 120 12.23 7.30 9.16
C THR A 120 11.01 8.04 9.69
N LEU A 121 10.57 7.64 10.87
CA LEU A 121 9.37 8.15 11.55
C LEU A 121 9.69 8.93 12.83
N HIS A 122 10.98 9.05 13.20
CA HIS A 122 11.40 9.70 14.45
C HIS A 122 10.85 11.12 14.59
N HIS A 123 10.68 11.85 13.47
CA HIS A 123 10.16 13.21 13.42
C HIS A 123 8.68 13.34 13.82
N VAL A 124 7.96 12.23 13.92
CA VAL A 124 6.57 12.18 14.41
C VAL A 124 6.54 12.25 15.94
N SER A 125 7.54 11.64 16.59
CA SER A 125 7.60 11.52 18.06
C SER A 125 7.42 12.85 18.82
N PRO A 126 8.04 13.98 18.44
CA PRO A 126 7.85 15.26 19.15
C PRO A 126 6.44 15.84 19.07
N ARG A 127 5.61 15.35 18.15
CA ARG A 127 4.23 15.82 17.94
C ARG A 127 3.23 15.10 18.84
N ILE A 128 3.63 13.97 19.44
CA ILE A 128 2.78 13.17 20.32
C ILE A 128 3.01 13.62 21.76
N LYS A 129 1.96 14.18 22.37
CA LYS A 129 2.02 14.71 23.74
C LYS A 129 1.88 13.64 24.81
N GLU A 130 1.03 12.64 24.56
CA GLU A 130 0.73 11.56 25.48
C GLU A 130 0.83 10.22 24.74
N TRP A 131 1.54 9.29 25.32
CA TRP A 131 1.77 7.94 24.77
C TRP A 131 0.75 6.97 25.38
N LYS A 132 0.07 6.24 24.53
CA LYS A 132 -0.91 5.24 24.96
C LYS A 132 -0.23 3.94 25.44
N TYR A 133 0.89 3.59 24.80
CA TYR A 133 1.66 2.39 25.13
C TYR A 133 3.16 2.67 25.14
N ASP A 134 3.91 1.99 26.05
CA ASP A 134 5.34 2.19 26.23
C ASP A 134 6.18 1.81 25.00
N TRP A 135 5.68 0.96 24.12
CA TRP A 135 6.40 0.54 22.91
C TRP A 135 6.43 1.60 21.79
N GLU A 136 5.49 2.55 21.76
CA GLU A 136 5.30 3.46 20.64
C GLU A 136 6.47 4.42 20.42
N LYS A 137 6.90 5.10 21.47
CA LYS A 137 8.01 6.06 21.39
C LYS A 137 9.34 5.40 21.01
N PRO A 138 9.77 4.30 21.67
CA PRO A 138 10.97 3.57 21.25
C PRO A 138 10.88 3.07 19.79
N TYR A 139 9.70 2.61 19.34
CA TYR A 139 9.46 2.17 17.97
C TYR A 139 9.72 3.27 16.95
N LEU A 140 9.12 4.46 17.13
CA LEU A 140 9.37 5.60 16.25
C LEU A 140 10.82 6.07 16.27
N LEU A 141 11.45 6.14 17.45
CA LEU A 141 12.82 6.58 17.59
C LEU A 141 13.83 5.58 17.01
N SER A 142 13.55 4.28 17.02
CA SER A 142 14.43 3.27 16.44
C SER A 142 14.62 3.45 14.94
N THR A 143 13.65 4.07 14.26
CA THR A 143 13.72 4.33 12.81
C THR A 143 14.77 5.38 12.43
N PHE A 144 15.25 6.19 13.40
CA PHE A 144 16.27 7.22 13.14
C PHE A 144 17.63 6.65 12.76
N ASN A 145 17.96 5.48 13.30
CA ASN A 145 19.22 4.77 13.04
C ASN A 145 18.95 3.42 12.35
N SER A 146 18.03 3.40 11.39
CA SER A 146 17.71 2.20 10.62
C SER A 146 17.41 2.55 9.17
N ALA A 147 17.43 1.53 8.32
CA ALA A 147 16.95 1.61 6.96
C ALA A 147 16.07 0.38 6.69
N PHE A 148 15.09 0.56 5.82
CA PHE A 148 14.38 -0.56 5.20
C PHE A 148 15.29 -1.14 4.11
N VAL A 149 16.05 -2.16 4.49
CA VAL A 149 17.08 -2.75 3.63
C VAL A 149 16.45 -3.79 2.71
N ASN A 150 16.75 -3.67 1.42
CA ASN A 150 16.51 -4.67 0.39
C ASN A 150 17.75 -4.69 -0.52
N THR A 151 18.64 -5.65 -0.30
CA THR A 151 19.78 -5.89 -1.19
C THR A 151 19.30 -6.47 -2.53
N PHE A 152 20.12 -6.44 -3.58
CA PHE A 152 19.73 -7.06 -4.85
C PHE A 152 19.44 -8.56 -4.72
N GLU A 153 20.16 -9.27 -3.85
CA GLU A 153 19.89 -10.67 -3.54
C GLU A 153 18.48 -10.84 -2.95
N GLU A 154 18.12 -10.00 -1.98
CA GLU A 154 16.79 -10.02 -1.37
C GLU A 154 15.70 -9.61 -2.37
N ILE A 155 15.92 -8.57 -3.18
CA ILE A 155 15.00 -8.13 -4.23
C ILE A 155 14.69 -9.29 -5.19
N ILE A 156 15.71 -10.01 -5.66
CA ILE A 156 15.56 -11.18 -6.53
C ILE A 156 14.82 -12.31 -5.80
N LEU A 157 15.17 -12.58 -4.54
CA LEU A 157 14.51 -13.58 -3.70
C LEU A 157 13.01 -13.29 -3.54
N PHE A 158 12.64 -12.04 -3.23
CA PHE A 158 11.24 -11.63 -3.09
C PHE A 158 10.47 -11.79 -4.40
N ALA A 159 11.01 -11.27 -5.50
CA ALA A 159 10.35 -11.33 -6.80
C ALA A 159 10.16 -12.78 -7.29
N ASN A 160 11.19 -13.63 -7.15
CA ASN A 160 11.09 -15.05 -7.51
C ASN A 160 10.08 -15.78 -6.61
N THR A 161 10.11 -15.55 -5.31
CA THR A 161 9.14 -16.16 -4.38
C THR A 161 7.71 -15.76 -4.74
N MET A 162 7.44 -14.48 -5.01
CA MET A 162 6.11 -14.03 -5.44
C MET A 162 5.68 -14.70 -6.74
N ARG A 163 6.58 -14.82 -7.71
CA ARG A 163 6.31 -15.52 -8.98
C ARG A 163 5.99 -17.00 -8.76
N GLU A 164 6.77 -17.71 -7.93
CA GLU A 164 6.55 -19.13 -7.61
C GLU A 164 5.19 -19.42 -7.01
N VAL A 165 4.68 -18.53 -6.16
CA VAL A 165 3.35 -18.68 -5.52
C VAL A 165 2.24 -17.98 -6.30
N GLY A 166 2.54 -17.38 -7.46
CA GLY A 166 1.58 -16.67 -8.29
C GLY A 166 1.04 -15.37 -7.67
N THR A 167 1.79 -14.76 -6.75
CA THR A 167 1.46 -13.45 -6.19
C THR A 167 2.01 -12.35 -7.08
N LYS A 168 1.17 -11.42 -7.49
CA LYS A 168 1.58 -10.28 -8.33
C LYS A 168 2.33 -9.25 -7.48
N PRO A 169 3.56 -8.83 -7.82
CA PRO A 169 4.24 -7.74 -7.15
C PRO A 169 3.51 -6.40 -7.37
N GLU A 170 3.24 -5.66 -6.30
CA GLU A 170 2.90 -4.25 -6.30
C GLU A 170 4.18 -3.46 -6.06
N VAL A 171 4.75 -2.89 -7.12
CA VAL A 171 6.10 -2.33 -7.13
C VAL A 171 6.08 -0.95 -6.53
N GLU A 172 6.38 -0.85 -5.24
CA GLU A 172 6.46 0.40 -4.49
C GLU A 172 7.79 1.12 -4.75
N LEU A 173 7.73 2.33 -5.30
CA LEU A 173 8.88 3.15 -5.65
C LEU A 173 8.94 4.39 -4.76
N PHE A 174 9.95 4.47 -3.93
CA PHE A 174 10.26 5.63 -3.09
C PHE A 174 11.21 6.61 -3.81
N SER A 175 11.84 6.16 -4.89
CA SER A 175 12.78 6.98 -5.67
C SER A 175 12.74 6.66 -7.16
N THR A 176 13.30 7.57 -7.98
CA THR A 176 13.48 7.32 -9.42
C THR A 176 14.45 6.16 -9.67
N SER A 177 15.44 5.93 -8.79
CA SER A 177 16.39 4.82 -8.96
C SER A 177 15.72 3.45 -8.86
N ALA A 178 14.69 3.31 -8.02
CA ALA A 178 13.89 2.09 -7.94
C ALA A 178 13.18 1.72 -9.24
N LEU A 179 12.81 2.73 -10.04
CA LEU A 179 12.21 2.53 -11.36
C LEU A 179 13.20 1.85 -12.32
N TYR A 180 14.51 2.20 -12.24
CA TYR A 180 15.56 1.55 -13.02
C TYR A 180 15.87 0.14 -12.52
N ASN A 181 15.77 -0.11 -11.22
CA ASN A 181 15.88 -1.45 -10.66
C ASN A 181 14.71 -2.34 -11.15
N ALA A 182 13.48 -1.82 -11.13
CA ALA A 182 12.31 -2.51 -11.68
C ALA A 182 12.47 -2.79 -13.20
N ARG A 183 13.04 -1.83 -13.96
CA ARG A 183 13.38 -2.04 -15.37
C ARG A 183 14.35 -3.20 -15.56
N TRP A 184 15.40 -3.24 -14.73
CA TRP A 184 16.38 -4.33 -14.83
C TRP A 184 15.71 -5.67 -14.56
N LEU A 185 14.94 -5.80 -13.49
CA LEU A 185 14.16 -7.01 -13.16
C LEU A 185 13.21 -7.43 -14.28
N TYR A 186 12.58 -6.46 -14.94
CA TYR A 186 11.70 -6.73 -16.08
C TYR A 186 12.50 -7.27 -17.29
N ARG A 187 13.67 -6.69 -17.60
CA ARG A 187 14.53 -7.15 -18.71
C ARG A 187 15.12 -8.53 -18.48
N GLU A 188 15.40 -8.88 -17.22
CA GLU A 188 15.85 -10.22 -16.83
C GLU A 188 14.69 -11.25 -16.76
N GLY A 189 13.47 -10.86 -17.10
CA GLY A 189 12.30 -11.74 -17.05
C GLY A 189 11.86 -12.14 -15.63
N ILE A 190 12.29 -11.38 -14.62
CA ILE A 190 11.93 -11.61 -13.21
C ILE A 190 10.56 -10.98 -12.90
N LEU A 191 10.30 -9.78 -13.41
CA LEU A 191 8.98 -9.14 -13.35
C LEU A 191 8.22 -9.35 -14.65
N GLU A 192 6.92 -9.66 -14.55
CA GLU A 192 6.02 -9.95 -15.66
C GLU A 192 4.97 -8.85 -15.85
N LYS A 193 4.58 -8.62 -17.11
CA LYS A 193 3.50 -7.68 -17.46
C LYS A 193 2.12 -8.15 -16.96
N PRO A 194 1.17 -7.21 -16.71
CA PRO A 194 1.42 -5.78 -16.53
C PRO A 194 2.24 -5.54 -15.26
N ILE A 195 3.16 -4.56 -15.28
CA ILE A 195 3.92 -4.19 -14.10
C ILE A 195 3.06 -3.20 -13.30
N ASN A 196 2.70 -3.54 -12.06
CA ASN A 196 1.88 -2.68 -11.22
C ASN A 196 2.77 -1.80 -10.35
N ILE A 197 2.90 -0.54 -10.72
CA ILE A 197 3.79 0.44 -10.09
C ILE A 197 3.01 1.32 -9.12
N GLN A 198 3.60 1.57 -7.96
CA GLN A 198 3.02 2.45 -6.95
C GLN A 198 4.05 3.51 -6.54
N PHE A 199 3.81 4.78 -6.89
CA PHE A 199 4.69 5.91 -6.53
C PHE A 199 4.42 6.32 -5.09
N VAL A 200 5.38 6.09 -4.20
CA VAL A 200 5.30 6.45 -2.77
C VAL A 200 5.96 7.80 -2.55
N LEU A 201 5.17 8.85 -2.38
CA LEU A 201 5.65 10.23 -2.34
C LEU A 201 5.39 10.88 -0.99
N GLY A 202 6.43 11.50 -0.42
CA GLY A 202 6.36 12.29 0.81
C GLY A 202 6.77 11.55 2.07
N ALA A 203 7.19 10.27 1.98
CA ALA A 203 7.90 9.59 3.06
C ALA A 203 9.29 10.24 3.25
N LEU A 204 9.69 10.48 4.49
CA LEU A 204 11.03 11.02 4.78
C LEU A 204 12.10 9.96 4.45
N GLY A 205 13.03 10.32 3.58
CA GLY A 205 14.04 9.41 3.02
C GLY A 205 13.72 8.95 1.59
N GLY A 206 12.51 9.24 1.08
CA GLY A 206 12.10 9.01 -0.30
C GLY A 206 11.89 10.32 -1.09
N THR A 207 11.24 10.21 -2.24
CA THR A 207 10.89 11.34 -3.11
C THR A 207 9.83 12.24 -2.47
N GLY A 208 9.98 13.55 -2.62
CA GLY A 208 9.03 14.54 -2.11
C GLY A 208 7.66 14.44 -2.76
N ALA A 209 6.61 14.83 -2.02
CA ALA A 209 5.23 14.78 -2.51
C ALA A 209 4.86 16.05 -3.32
N TYR A 210 5.49 16.21 -4.48
CA TYR A 210 5.22 17.29 -5.43
C TYR A 210 4.55 16.78 -6.69
N HIS A 211 3.70 17.60 -7.30
CA HIS A 211 3.02 17.26 -8.56
C HIS A 211 4.02 16.99 -9.69
N SER A 212 5.15 17.73 -9.72
CA SER A 212 6.25 17.50 -10.66
C SER A 212 6.83 16.09 -10.57
N GLU A 213 6.90 15.52 -9.38
CA GLU A 213 7.42 14.18 -9.18
C GLU A 213 6.49 13.09 -9.74
N VAL A 214 5.17 13.26 -9.59
CA VAL A 214 4.20 12.36 -10.22
C VAL A 214 4.37 12.38 -11.74
N LEU A 215 4.46 13.57 -12.33
CA LEU A 215 4.65 13.74 -13.78
C LEU A 215 5.97 13.13 -14.23
N HIS A 216 7.06 13.40 -13.51
CA HIS A 216 8.39 12.85 -13.80
C HIS A 216 8.38 11.32 -13.79
N LEU A 217 7.91 10.72 -12.69
CA LEU A 217 7.91 9.25 -12.54
C LEU A 217 7.00 8.57 -13.56
N GLN A 218 5.83 9.13 -13.85
CA GLN A 218 4.92 8.60 -14.87
C GLN A 218 5.57 8.68 -16.27
N THR A 219 6.20 9.80 -16.60
CA THR A 219 6.91 9.97 -17.88
C THR A 219 8.07 8.99 -18.02
N GLU A 220 8.86 8.82 -16.96
CA GLU A 220 9.95 7.83 -16.95
C GLU A 220 9.45 6.39 -17.03
N ALA A 221 8.36 6.05 -16.33
CA ALA A 221 7.74 4.72 -16.42
C ALA A 221 7.27 4.45 -17.86
N LEU A 222 6.63 5.43 -18.50
CA LEU A 222 6.20 5.33 -19.89
C LEU A 222 7.39 5.13 -20.84
N ARG A 223 8.47 5.90 -20.65
CA ARG A 223 9.71 5.76 -21.44
C ARG A 223 10.38 4.40 -21.27
N ILE A 224 10.32 3.83 -20.05
CA ILE A 224 11.01 2.59 -19.68
C ILE A 224 10.22 1.35 -20.12
N PHE A 225 8.92 1.31 -19.82
CA PHE A 225 8.09 0.11 -20.01
C PHE A 225 7.24 0.17 -21.28
N GLY A 226 6.95 1.36 -21.79
CA GLY A 226 6.02 1.56 -22.90
C GLY A 226 4.56 1.51 -22.48
N GLU A 227 3.71 2.11 -23.29
CA GLU A 227 2.26 2.15 -23.08
C GLU A 227 1.65 0.74 -23.05
N GLY A 228 0.69 0.52 -22.15
CA GLY A 228 -0.03 -0.75 -22.00
C GLY A 228 0.78 -1.88 -21.31
N ASN A 229 2.03 -1.65 -20.94
CA ASN A 229 2.85 -2.67 -20.28
C ASN A 229 2.92 -2.50 -18.75
N PHE A 230 2.39 -1.41 -18.23
CA PHE A 230 2.34 -1.14 -16.79
C PHE A 230 1.06 -0.42 -16.40
N ASN A 231 0.65 -0.59 -15.17
CA ASN A 231 -0.33 0.23 -14.46
C ASN A 231 0.41 1.05 -13.43
N TRP A 232 -0.12 2.20 -13.05
CA TRP A 232 0.48 3.02 -12.00
C TRP A 232 -0.56 3.61 -11.07
N SER A 233 -0.16 3.74 -9.81
CA SER A 233 -0.92 4.39 -8.75
C SER A 233 -0.03 5.35 -7.99
N VAL A 234 -0.64 6.23 -7.19
CA VAL A 234 0.08 7.15 -6.32
C VAL A 234 -0.34 6.98 -4.87
N ILE A 235 0.65 7.09 -3.98
CA ILE A 235 0.52 7.25 -2.54
C ILE A 235 1.05 8.63 -2.18
N GLY A 236 0.21 9.49 -1.63
CA GLY A 236 0.63 10.78 -1.07
C GLY A 236 0.67 10.72 0.44
N VAL A 237 1.86 10.66 1.05
CA VAL A 237 1.99 10.53 2.50
C VAL A 237 1.64 11.84 3.20
N GLY A 238 0.62 11.78 4.07
CA GLY A 238 0.13 12.89 4.87
C GLY A 238 -0.84 13.83 4.15
N TYR A 239 -1.56 14.61 4.96
CA TYR A 239 -2.48 15.64 4.48
C TYR A 239 -1.72 16.92 4.06
N PRO A 240 -2.11 17.63 2.97
CA PRO A 240 -3.17 17.30 2.01
C PRO A 240 -2.71 16.40 0.85
N ARG A 241 -1.49 15.89 0.88
CA ARG A 241 -0.78 15.22 -0.23
C ARG A 241 -1.53 14.03 -0.78
N GLN A 242 -2.14 13.21 0.10
CA GLN A 242 -2.98 12.08 -0.31
C GLN A 242 -4.07 12.51 -1.30
N TYR A 243 -4.72 13.63 -1.05
CA TYR A 243 -5.81 14.13 -1.90
C TYR A 243 -5.30 14.85 -3.15
N THR A 244 -4.29 15.71 -3.01
CA THR A 244 -3.79 16.53 -4.14
C THR A 244 -3.08 15.67 -5.19
N LEU A 245 -2.26 14.70 -4.76
CA LEU A 245 -1.61 13.77 -5.68
C LEU A 245 -2.60 12.73 -6.22
N GLY A 246 -3.55 12.29 -5.39
CA GLY A 246 -4.65 11.42 -5.82
C GLY A 246 -5.51 12.06 -6.91
N ALA A 247 -5.89 13.33 -6.74
CA ALA A 247 -6.63 14.09 -7.76
C ALA A 247 -5.83 14.21 -9.07
N MET A 248 -4.52 14.46 -8.98
CA MET A 248 -3.65 14.49 -10.16
C MET A 248 -3.60 13.13 -10.86
N ALA A 249 -3.41 12.04 -10.12
CA ALA A 249 -3.40 10.69 -10.69
C ALA A 249 -4.73 10.36 -11.37
N ILE A 250 -5.87 10.74 -10.76
CA ILE A 250 -7.20 10.58 -11.36
C ILE A 250 -7.27 11.29 -12.72
N GLY A 251 -6.83 12.55 -12.79
CA GLY A 251 -6.82 13.34 -14.02
C GLY A 251 -5.84 12.82 -15.08
N MET A 252 -4.79 12.13 -14.69
CA MET A 252 -3.77 11.53 -15.55
C MET A 252 -4.03 10.05 -15.87
N PHE A 253 -5.21 9.51 -15.55
CA PHE A 253 -5.60 8.11 -15.77
C PHE A 253 -4.78 7.07 -14.99
N GLY A 254 -4.08 7.48 -13.94
CA GLY A 254 -3.49 6.60 -12.94
C GLY A 254 -4.52 6.09 -11.92
N HIS A 255 -4.08 5.24 -11.02
CA HIS A 255 -4.86 4.72 -9.91
C HIS A 255 -4.45 5.39 -8.60
N VAL A 256 -5.19 5.14 -7.52
CA VAL A 256 -4.98 5.84 -6.23
C VAL A 256 -4.99 4.84 -5.08
N ARG A 257 -3.99 4.96 -4.21
CA ARG A 257 -4.00 4.38 -2.88
C ARG A 257 -4.17 5.48 -1.84
N ILE A 258 -5.05 5.22 -0.85
CA ILE A 258 -5.31 6.08 0.31
C ILE A 258 -5.42 5.24 1.56
N GLY A 259 -5.54 5.88 2.72
CA GLY A 259 -5.89 5.20 3.97
C GLY A 259 -5.12 5.70 5.18
N MET A 260 -5.49 5.16 6.34
CA MET A 260 -4.91 5.56 7.64
C MET A 260 -3.46 5.10 7.82
N GLU A 261 -2.96 4.23 6.95
CA GLU A 261 -1.54 3.93 6.86
C GLU A 261 -0.74 5.15 6.41
N ASP A 262 -1.23 5.83 5.36
CA ASP A 262 -0.50 6.88 4.65
C ASP A 262 -0.84 8.29 5.17
N ASN A 263 -2.02 8.47 5.75
CA ASN A 263 -2.53 9.77 6.21
C ASN A 263 -3.62 9.60 7.28
N LEU A 264 -3.65 10.47 8.28
CA LEU A 264 -4.64 10.43 9.37
C LEU A 264 -5.67 11.56 9.31
N TYR A 265 -5.61 12.46 8.33
CA TYR A 265 -6.43 13.68 8.31
C TYR A 265 -7.29 13.78 7.06
N VAL A 266 -8.51 14.28 7.22
CA VAL A 266 -9.44 14.59 6.11
C VAL A 266 -9.51 16.08 5.79
N ARG A 267 -9.20 16.94 6.76
CA ARG A 267 -9.14 18.42 6.62
C ARG A 267 -8.02 18.95 7.53
N PRO A 268 -7.62 20.23 7.41
CA PRO A 268 -6.62 20.80 8.31
C PRO A 268 -7.01 20.63 9.77
N GLY A 269 -6.22 19.86 10.53
CA GLY A 269 -6.45 19.57 11.94
C GLY A 269 -7.61 18.61 12.26
N VAL A 270 -8.30 18.05 11.25
CA VAL A 270 -9.43 17.13 11.44
C VAL A 270 -9.02 15.72 11.10
N LEU A 271 -8.96 14.86 12.12
CA LEU A 271 -8.66 13.43 11.95
C LEU A 271 -9.80 12.72 11.18
N ALA A 272 -9.41 11.79 10.31
CA ALA A 272 -10.34 10.79 9.78
C ALA A 272 -10.86 9.91 10.92
N LYS A 273 -12.15 9.65 10.96
CA LYS A 273 -12.77 8.74 11.93
C LYS A 273 -12.81 7.30 11.42
N SER A 274 -12.67 7.12 10.12
CA SER A 274 -12.66 5.85 9.41
C SER A 274 -11.91 6.01 8.08
N ASN A 275 -11.37 4.94 7.54
CA ASN A 275 -10.90 4.94 6.15
C ASN A 275 -12.01 5.28 5.16
N LEU A 276 -13.26 5.02 5.52
CA LEU A 276 -14.44 5.38 4.72
C LEU A 276 -14.49 6.88 4.40
N ASP A 277 -14.14 7.75 5.36
CA ASP A 277 -14.17 9.21 5.16
C ASP A 277 -13.26 9.62 3.99
N MET A 278 -12.09 8.96 3.88
CA MET A 278 -11.15 9.21 2.79
C MET A 278 -11.63 8.62 1.46
N VAL A 279 -12.30 7.46 1.49
CA VAL A 279 -12.89 6.84 0.29
C VAL A 279 -13.95 7.74 -0.32
N GLU A 280 -14.85 8.31 0.49
CA GLU A 280 -15.90 9.19 0.00
C GLU A 280 -15.34 10.49 -0.61
N ASP A 281 -14.27 11.05 -0.03
CA ASP A 281 -13.58 12.21 -0.60
C ASP A 281 -12.98 11.89 -1.99
N ILE A 282 -12.24 10.79 -2.14
CA ILE A 282 -11.64 10.39 -3.42
C ILE A 282 -12.69 10.01 -4.45
N LYS A 283 -13.75 9.34 -4.05
CA LYS A 283 -14.89 9.00 -4.91
C LYS A 283 -15.56 10.26 -5.45
N THR A 284 -15.71 11.29 -4.62
CA THR A 284 -16.23 12.59 -5.05
C THR A 284 -15.33 13.22 -6.11
N ILE A 285 -14.00 13.22 -5.90
CA ILE A 285 -13.02 13.74 -6.87
C ILE A 285 -13.09 12.95 -8.17
N ALA A 286 -13.14 11.61 -8.10
CA ALA A 286 -13.25 10.74 -9.27
C ALA A 286 -14.53 11.02 -10.08
N THR A 287 -15.65 11.20 -9.38
CA THR A 287 -16.94 11.52 -9.99
C THR A 287 -16.90 12.86 -10.72
N ILE A 288 -16.33 13.90 -10.09
CA ILE A 288 -16.16 15.24 -10.71
C ILE A 288 -15.28 15.15 -11.95
N CYS A 289 -14.23 14.30 -11.93
CA CYS A 289 -13.36 14.05 -13.07
C CYS A 289 -13.97 13.09 -14.11
N GLY A 290 -15.19 12.61 -13.93
CA GLY A 290 -15.87 11.68 -14.84
C GLY A 290 -15.31 10.26 -14.83
N ARG A 291 -14.56 9.84 -13.81
CA ARG A 291 -14.01 8.49 -13.69
C ARG A 291 -14.82 7.62 -12.76
N GLU A 292 -15.26 6.48 -13.27
CA GLU A 292 -15.93 5.44 -12.47
C GLU A 292 -14.89 4.59 -11.71
N LEU A 293 -15.26 4.14 -10.52
CA LEU A 293 -14.46 3.17 -9.78
C LEU A 293 -14.52 1.79 -10.46
N ALA A 294 -13.39 1.11 -10.51
CA ALA A 294 -13.33 -0.29 -10.93
C ALA A 294 -13.90 -1.18 -9.82
N THR A 295 -14.69 -2.16 -10.20
CA THR A 295 -15.04 -3.27 -9.31
C THR A 295 -13.79 -4.13 -9.01
N PRO A 296 -13.80 -4.96 -7.97
CA PRO A 296 -12.68 -5.87 -7.71
C PRO A 296 -12.35 -6.77 -8.91
N ASP A 297 -13.35 -7.26 -9.65
CA ASP A 297 -13.11 -8.13 -10.82
C ASP A 297 -12.49 -7.36 -11.98
N GLU A 298 -12.96 -6.15 -12.28
CA GLU A 298 -12.32 -5.28 -13.27
C GLU A 298 -10.88 -4.89 -12.86
N ALA A 299 -10.64 -4.68 -11.56
CA ALA A 299 -9.30 -4.42 -11.08
C ALA A 299 -8.38 -5.64 -11.22
N ARG A 300 -8.89 -6.88 -11.02
CA ARG A 300 -8.13 -8.12 -11.31
C ARG A 300 -7.69 -8.22 -12.76
N GLU A 301 -8.60 -7.90 -13.69
CA GLU A 301 -8.28 -7.89 -15.12
C GLU A 301 -7.21 -6.84 -15.44
N ILE A 302 -7.37 -5.61 -14.96
CA ILE A 302 -6.41 -4.52 -15.19
C ILE A 302 -5.02 -4.86 -14.62
N LEU A 303 -4.97 -5.38 -13.40
CA LEU A 303 -3.72 -5.67 -12.70
C LEU A 303 -3.10 -7.03 -13.07
N GLY A 304 -3.82 -7.88 -13.80
CA GLY A 304 -3.37 -9.23 -14.18
C GLY A 304 -3.23 -10.17 -12.98
N LEU A 305 -4.23 -10.17 -12.07
CA LEU A 305 -4.21 -10.99 -10.87
C LEU A 305 -4.74 -12.40 -11.11
N LYS A 306 -4.32 -13.35 -10.28
CA LYS A 306 -4.68 -14.76 -10.42
C LYS A 306 -6.11 -15.13 -10.01
N GLY A 307 -6.80 -14.25 -9.27
CA GLY A 307 -8.13 -14.51 -8.72
C GLY A 307 -8.13 -14.93 -7.25
N GLY A 308 -9.19 -14.53 -6.55
CA GLY A 308 -9.35 -14.77 -5.11
C GLY A 308 -9.65 -16.22 -4.74
N ASP A 309 -9.93 -17.09 -5.70
CA ASP A 309 -10.08 -18.54 -5.54
C ASP A 309 -8.74 -19.28 -5.44
N LYS A 310 -7.62 -18.62 -5.82
CA LYS A 310 -6.26 -19.18 -5.83
C LYS A 310 -5.37 -18.75 -4.67
N VAL A 311 -5.96 -18.16 -3.63
CA VAL A 311 -5.27 -17.82 -2.39
C VAL A 311 -5.49 -18.89 -1.31
N ASN A 312 -4.59 -18.98 -0.32
CA ASN A 312 -4.63 -19.98 0.74
C ASN A 312 -5.30 -19.48 2.04
N PHE A 313 -6.40 -18.72 1.93
CA PHE A 313 -7.15 -18.23 3.09
C PHE A 313 -8.63 -18.04 2.78
#